data_5ba6a4557244130c13b001a02238d65e
#
_entry.id   5ba6a4557244130c13b001a02238d65e
#
_cell.length_a   1.000
_cell.length_b   1.000
_cell.length_c   1.000
_cell.angle_alpha   90.00
_cell.angle_beta   90.00
_cell.angle_gamma   90.00
#
_symmetry.space_group_name_H-M   'P 1'
#
loop_
_entity.id
_entity.type
_entity.pdbx_description
1 polymer ?
#
loop_
_entity_poly.entity_id
_entity_poly.type
_entity_poly.pdbx_seq_one_letter_code
_entity_poly.pdbx_strand_id
1 'polypeptide(L)'
;IGDPSINPNSQVGEYVKAKDWNALIADKDTLIIDTRNNYENSIGTFKNAINPKTTKFREFPQWLESQKFSEDDKNNKKIAMFCTGGIRCEKASSLMKSEGFEHVYHLQGGILKYLEEITEDESLWEGECFVFDDRVSVKHDLSEGSYDLCHGCRMPITDADKTSSHYVKGVSCPHCYSVKTERQKARYRSRQKQIDLAKQRHQRHLGPRTN
;
A
#
# COMPACT_ATOMS: atom_id res chain seq x y z
N ILE A 1 -10.96 1.58 8.43
CA ILE A 1 -12.20 0.81 8.54
C ILE A 1 -13.33 1.76 8.87
N GLY A 2 -13.40 2.53 9.90
CA GLY A 2 -14.48 3.50 10.18
C GLY A 2 -15.59 2.96 11.07
N ASP A 3 -15.53 1.70 11.48
CA ASP A 3 -16.42 1.10 12.45
C ASP A 3 -15.80 1.22 13.86
N PRO A 4 -16.47 1.93 14.81
CA PRO A 4 -15.97 2.10 16.16
C PRO A 4 -16.04 0.83 17.01
N SER A 5 -16.82 -0.19 16.61
CA SER A 5 -16.90 -1.48 17.30
C SER A 5 -15.62 -2.33 17.06
N ILE A 6 -14.89 -2.09 15.99
CA ILE A 6 -13.65 -2.80 15.66
C ILE A 6 -12.49 -2.21 16.47
N ASN A 7 -12.10 -2.92 17.52
CA ASN A 7 -11.05 -2.47 18.44
C ASN A 7 -9.88 -3.48 18.45
N PRO A 8 -8.75 -3.14 17.81
CA PRO A 8 -7.57 -4.02 17.80
C PRO A 8 -6.96 -4.30 19.19
N ASN A 9 -7.26 -3.45 20.19
CA ASN A 9 -6.77 -3.68 21.56
C ASN A 9 -7.56 -4.78 22.29
N SER A 10 -8.79 -5.08 21.84
CA SER A 10 -9.62 -6.14 22.43
C SER A 10 -9.48 -7.48 21.70
N GLN A 11 -9.34 -7.44 20.39
CA GLN A 11 -9.20 -8.63 19.55
C GLN A 11 -8.41 -8.29 18.29
N VAL A 12 -7.34 -9.03 18.01
CA VAL A 12 -6.48 -8.85 16.85
C VAL A 12 -6.01 -10.23 16.36
N GLY A 13 -5.60 -10.32 15.10
CA GLY A 13 -4.96 -11.52 14.55
C GLY A 13 -3.59 -11.79 15.18
N GLU A 14 -3.08 -12.98 14.99
CA GLU A 14 -1.76 -13.38 15.46
C GLU A 14 -0.64 -12.68 14.66
N TYR A 15 0.36 -12.16 15.39
CA TYR A 15 1.54 -11.53 14.77
C TYR A 15 2.53 -12.59 14.31
N VAL A 16 2.88 -12.58 13.03
CA VAL A 16 3.88 -13.48 12.44
C VAL A 16 5.13 -12.69 12.07
N LYS A 17 6.28 -13.12 12.57
CA LYS A 17 7.57 -12.49 12.26
C LYS A 17 7.98 -12.73 10.80
N ALA A 18 8.80 -11.85 10.25
CA ALA A 18 9.28 -11.96 8.87
C ALA A 18 9.91 -13.33 8.57
N LYS A 19 10.73 -13.87 9.46
CA LYS A 19 11.38 -15.18 9.32
C LYS A 19 10.42 -16.38 9.21
N ASP A 20 9.22 -16.25 9.79
CA ASP A 20 8.21 -17.33 9.82
C ASP A 20 7.13 -17.11 8.74
N TRP A 21 7.14 -15.93 8.10
CA TRP A 21 6.13 -15.50 7.14
C TRP A 21 6.10 -16.34 5.87
N ASN A 22 7.27 -16.64 5.28
CA ASN A 22 7.37 -17.44 4.07
C ASN A 22 6.75 -18.82 4.24
N ALA A 23 6.98 -19.47 5.38
CA ALA A 23 6.40 -20.78 5.68
C ALA A 23 4.87 -20.73 5.78
N LEU A 24 4.31 -19.66 6.38
CA LEU A 24 2.88 -19.46 6.47
C LEU A 24 2.24 -19.26 5.10
N ILE A 25 2.80 -18.37 4.27
CA ILE A 25 2.20 -18.03 2.96
C ILE A 25 2.47 -19.08 1.87
N ALA A 26 3.40 -20.01 2.09
CA ALA A 26 3.62 -21.13 1.20
C ALA A 26 2.62 -22.28 1.42
N ASP A 27 1.89 -22.26 2.53
CA ASP A 27 0.86 -23.26 2.84
C ASP A 27 -0.36 -23.05 1.90
N LYS A 28 -0.81 -24.13 1.25
CA LYS A 28 -1.92 -24.12 0.27
C LYS A 28 -3.26 -23.72 0.87
N ASP A 29 -3.45 -23.93 2.17
CA ASP A 29 -4.67 -23.60 2.89
C ASP A 29 -4.66 -22.16 3.44
N THR A 30 -3.60 -21.41 3.12
CA THR A 30 -3.47 -19.99 3.50
C THR A 30 -3.92 -19.06 2.39
N LEU A 31 -4.90 -18.21 2.69
CA LEU A 31 -5.27 -17.08 1.86
C LEU A 31 -4.45 -15.86 2.23
N ILE A 32 -3.71 -15.32 1.29
CA ILE A 32 -2.86 -14.15 1.49
C ILE A 32 -3.63 -12.92 1.03
N ILE A 33 -3.79 -11.90 1.88
CA ILE A 33 -4.56 -10.70 1.57
C ILE A 33 -3.69 -9.46 1.72
N ASP A 34 -3.54 -8.71 0.63
CA ASP A 34 -2.92 -7.38 0.65
C ASP A 34 -3.94 -6.34 1.12
N THR A 35 -3.77 -5.81 2.32
CA THR A 35 -4.70 -4.80 2.87
C THR A 35 -4.37 -3.36 2.44
N ARG A 36 -3.45 -3.19 1.50
CA ARG A 36 -3.09 -1.90 0.94
C ARG A 36 -4.07 -1.46 -0.15
N ASN A 37 -3.93 -0.22 -0.58
CA ASN A 37 -4.69 0.28 -1.72
C ASN A 37 -4.12 -0.26 -3.04
N ASN A 38 -4.95 -0.29 -4.06
CA ASN A 38 -4.60 -0.85 -5.38
C ASN A 38 -3.32 -0.23 -5.98
N TYR A 39 -3.07 1.07 -5.80
CA TYR A 39 -1.87 1.71 -6.32
C TYR A 39 -0.58 1.26 -5.62
N GLU A 40 -0.64 0.86 -4.37
CA GLU A 40 0.50 0.30 -3.63
C GLU A 40 0.78 -1.13 -4.09
N ASN A 41 -0.29 -1.93 -4.27
CA ASN A 41 -0.20 -3.30 -4.78
C ASN A 41 0.38 -3.33 -6.21
N SER A 42 0.05 -2.36 -7.05
CA SER A 42 0.45 -2.33 -8.47
C SER A 42 1.97 -2.26 -8.72
N ILE A 43 2.75 -1.86 -7.72
CA ILE A 43 4.21 -1.78 -7.83
C ILE A 43 4.95 -2.89 -7.09
N GLY A 44 4.24 -3.69 -6.32
CA GLY A 44 4.80 -4.87 -5.67
C GLY A 44 3.84 -5.48 -4.66
N THR A 45 3.91 -6.80 -4.51
CA THR A 45 3.07 -7.60 -3.61
C THR A 45 3.72 -8.95 -3.33
N PHE A 46 3.23 -9.71 -2.36
CA PHE A 46 3.63 -11.12 -2.20
C PHE A 46 2.99 -11.98 -3.29
N LYS A 47 3.75 -12.96 -3.76
CA LYS A 47 3.26 -13.94 -4.72
C LYS A 47 1.95 -14.58 -4.25
N ASN A 48 0.98 -14.71 -5.16
CA ASN A 48 -0.36 -15.25 -4.92
C ASN A 48 -1.24 -14.44 -3.95
N ALA A 49 -0.86 -13.22 -3.57
CA ALA A 49 -1.70 -12.40 -2.71
C ALA A 49 -2.95 -11.90 -3.43
N ILE A 50 -4.08 -11.95 -2.73
CA ILE A 50 -5.35 -11.40 -3.18
C ILE A 50 -5.26 -9.87 -3.04
N ASN A 51 -5.52 -9.17 -4.15
CA ASN A 51 -5.67 -7.72 -4.17
C ASN A 51 -7.16 -7.34 -4.06
N PRO A 52 -7.62 -6.74 -2.96
CA PRO A 52 -9.00 -6.25 -2.83
C PRO A 52 -9.37 -5.14 -3.81
N LYS A 53 -8.41 -4.57 -4.54
CA LYS A 53 -8.57 -3.46 -5.50
C LYS A 53 -9.23 -2.22 -4.90
N THR A 54 -9.09 -2.03 -3.59
CA THR A 54 -9.61 -0.86 -2.89
C THR A 54 -8.80 0.39 -3.25
N THR A 55 -9.48 1.52 -3.34
CA THR A 55 -8.85 2.84 -3.51
C THR A 55 -8.52 3.47 -2.17
N LYS A 56 -9.23 3.06 -1.12
CA LYS A 56 -9.06 3.50 0.26
C LYS A 56 -9.29 2.33 1.20
N PHE A 57 -8.49 2.23 2.24
CA PHE A 57 -8.59 1.17 3.24
C PHE A 57 -9.98 1.03 3.90
N ARG A 58 -10.77 2.10 3.96
CA ARG A 58 -12.15 2.05 4.47
C ARG A 58 -13.12 1.20 3.63
N GLU A 59 -12.74 0.86 2.42
CA GLU A 59 -13.53 0.00 1.52
C GLU A 59 -13.29 -1.49 1.81
N PHE A 60 -12.32 -1.83 2.65
CA PHE A 60 -11.97 -3.22 2.99
C PHE A 60 -13.14 -4.02 3.59
N PRO A 61 -13.98 -3.49 4.51
CA PRO A 61 -15.14 -4.22 5.02
C PRO A 61 -16.13 -4.63 3.92
N GLN A 62 -16.45 -3.69 3.02
CA GLN A 62 -17.36 -3.96 1.90
C GLN A 62 -16.79 -5.02 0.94
N TRP A 63 -15.47 -4.97 0.69
CA TRP A 63 -14.82 -6.02 -0.07
C TRP A 63 -14.92 -7.38 0.63
N LEU A 64 -14.64 -7.45 1.93
CA LEU A 64 -14.74 -8.69 2.71
C LEU A 64 -16.14 -9.30 2.63
N GLU A 65 -17.18 -8.51 2.83
CA GLU A 65 -18.58 -8.93 2.71
C GLU A 65 -18.90 -9.50 1.31
N SER A 66 -18.32 -8.88 0.25
CA SER A 66 -18.53 -9.31 -1.14
C SER A 66 -17.92 -10.68 -1.46
N GLN A 67 -16.93 -11.16 -0.66
CA GLN A 67 -16.26 -12.44 -0.90
C GLN A 67 -17.14 -13.64 -0.55
N LYS A 68 -18.18 -13.47 0.28
CA LYS A 68 -19.14 -14.52 0.67
C LYS A 68 -18.45 -15.79 1.19
N PHE A 69 -17.46 -15.64 2.07
CA PHE A 69 -16.80 -16.77 2.73
C PHE A 69 -17.84 -17.65 3.43
N SER A 70 -17.73 -18.97 3.24
CA SER A 70 -18.55 -19.95 3.96
C SER A 70 -18.10 -20.08 5.43
N GLU A 71 -18.94 -20.67 6.26
CA GLU A 71 -18.56 -20.99 7.65
C GLU A 71 -17.38 -21.97 7.69
N ASP A 72 -17.28 -22.88 6.72
CA ASP A 72 -16.14 -23.79 6.58
C ASP A 72 -14.84 -23.01 6.28
N ASP A 73 -14.89 -22.02 5.39
CA ASP A 73 -13.75 -21.13 5.12
C ASP A 73 -13.30 -20.37 6.38
N LYS A 74 -14.26 -19.86 7.16
CA LYS A 74 -13.97 -19.10 8.38
C LYS A 74 -13.31 -19.94 9.46
N ASN A 75 -13.71 -21.22 9.59
CA ASN A 75 -13.22 -22.13 10.61
C ASN A 75 -11.89 -22.79 10.22
N ASN A 76 -11.67 -23.06 8.94
CA ASN A 76 -10.57 -23.92 8.51
C ASN A 76 -9.45 -23.21 7.73
N LYS A 77 -9.76 -22.12 7.01
CA LYS A 77 -8.72 -21.43 6.25
C LYS A 77 -7.86 -20.51 7.11
N LYS A 78 -6.57 -20.52 6.87
CA LYS A 78 -5.64 -19.54 7.41
C LYS A 78 -5.70 -18.26 6.59
N ILE A 79 -5.87 -17.12 7.24
CA ILE A 79 -5.88 -15.81 6.61
C ILE A 79 -4.60 -15.08 6.99
N ALA A 80 -3.70 -14.87 6.04
CA ALA A 80 -2.43 -14.16 6.23
C ALA A 80 -2.53 -12.76 5.61
N MET A 81 -2.40 -11.71 6.42
CA MET A 81 -2.60 -10.32 5.99
C MET A 81 -1.33 -9.51 6.12
N PHE A 82 -1.10 -8.61 5.18
CA PHE A 82 0.04 -7.70 5.22
C PHE A 82 -0.30 -6.30 4.75
N CYS A 83 0.50 -5.33 5.18
CA CYS A 83 0.52 -3.95 4.66
C CYS A 83 1.93 -3.37 4.84
N THR A 84 2.15 -2.12 4.47
CA THR A 84 3.46 -1.46 4.50
C THR A 84 4.15 -1.55 5.87
N GLY A 85 3.48 -1.13 6.96
CA GLY A 85 4.07 -1.07 8.31
C GLY A 85 3.26 -1.79 9.40
N GLY A 86 2.25 -2.61 9.05
CA GLY A 86 1.47 -3.42 10.01
C GLY A 86 0.17 -2.77 10.54
N ILE A 87 0.06 -1.46 10.62
CA ILE A 87 -1.05 -0.73 11.29
C ILE A 87 -2.43 -1.03 10.67
N ARG A 88 -2.53 -1.12 9.34
CA ARG A 88 -3.80 -1.47 8.68
C ARG A 88 -4.21 -2.90 8.99
N CYS A 89 -3.23 -3.80 9.11
CA CYS A 89 -3.49 -5.21 9.41
C CYS A 89 -4.05 -5.44 10.80
N GLU A 90 -3.68 -4.65 11.80
CA GLU A 90 -4.27 -4.72 13.13
C GLU A 90 -5.80 -4.50 13.06
N LYS A 91 -6.24 -3.47 12.34
CA LYS A 91 -7.67 -3.19 12.15
C LYS A 91 -8.37 -4.20 11.23
N ALA A 92 -7.69 -4.65 10.17
CA ALA A 92 -8.26 -5.62 9.25
C ALA A 92 -8.41 -6.99 9.91
N SER A 93 -7.40 -7.45 10.67
CA SER A 93 -7.47 -8.72 11.38
C SER A 93 -8.48 -8.70 12.52
N SER A 94 -8.63 -7.57 13.21
CA SER A 94 -9.68 -7.37 14.20
C SER A 94 -11.08 -7.53 13.58
N LEU A 95 -11.31 -6.94 12.42
CA LEU A 95 -12.55 -7.13 11.65
C LEU A 95 -12.75 -8.60 11.26
N MET A 96 -11.73 -9.26 10.67
CA MET A 96 -11.83 -10.68 10.29
C MET A 96 -12.22 -11.56 11.48
N LYS A 97 -11.59 -11.32 12.65
CA LYS A 97 -11.94 -12.02 13.89
C LYS A 97 -13.38 -11.77 14.33
N SER A 98 -13.88 -10.54 14.22
CA SER A 98 -15.28 -10.21 14.56
C SER A 98 -16.30 -10.84 13.59
N GLU A 99 -15.88 -11.13 12.35
CA GLU A 99 -16.67 -11.84 11.34
C GLU A 99 -16.60 -13.37 11.48
N GLY A 100 -15.94 -13.88 12.54
CA GLY A 100 -15.91 -15.30 12.88
C GLY A 100 -14.74 -16.09 12.29
N PHE A 101 -13.73 -15.47 11.70
CA PHE A 101 -12.54 -16.19 11.22
C PHE A 101 -11.67 -16.65 12.41
N GLU A 102 -11.37 -17.95 12.48
CA GLU A 102 -10.60 -18.51 13.59
C GLU A 102 -9.09 -18.32 13.43
N HIS A 103 -8.56 -18.50 12.23
CA HIS A 103 -7.13 -18.52 11.96
C HIS A 103 -6.68 -17.27 11.19
N VAL A 104 -6.52 -16.16 11.90
CA VAL A 104 -6.14 -14.86 11.31
C VAL A 104 -4.76 -14.44 11.76
N TYR A 105 -3.88 -14.23 10.79
CA TYR A 105 -2.46 -13.89 10.97
C TYR A 105 -2.14 -12.59 10.25
N HIS A 106 -1.17 -11.84 10.77
CA HIS A 106 -0.65 -10.69 10.03
C HIS A 106 0.84 -10.46 10.25
N LEU A 107 1.51 -9.95 9.21
CA LEU A 107 2.94 -9.73 9.20
C LEU A 107 3.34 -8.63 10.20
N GLN A 108 4.12 -9.02 11.21
CA GLN A 108 4.63 -8.12 12.24
C GLN A 108 5.62 -7.10 11.65
N GLY A 109 5.37 -5.82 11.85
CA GLY A 109 6.17 -4.75 11.25
C GLY A 109 5.93 -4.53 9.77
N GLY A 110 5.06 -5.35 9.13
CA GLY A 110 4.68 -5.22 7.73
C GLY A 110 5.78 -5.52 6.74
N ILE A 111 5.55 -5.11 5.49
CA ILE A 111 6.48 -5.33 4.36
C ILE A 111 7.86 -4.71 4.63
N LEU A 112 7.91 -3.52 5.25
CA LEU A 112 9.20 -2.87 5.52
C LEU A 112 10.09 -3.73 6.40
N LYS A 113 9.54 -4.34 7.45
CA LYS A 113 10.29 -5.24 8.32
C LYS A 113 10.70 -6.52 7.62
N TYR A 114 9.86 -7.04 6.74
CA TYR A 114 10.16 -8.20 5.91
C TYR A 114 11.32 -7.92 4.94
N LEU A 115 11.30 -6.79 4.22
CA LEU A 115 12.37 -6.40 3.28
C LEU A 115 13.69 -6.05 3.97
N GLU A 116 13.64 -5.69 5.26
CA GLU A 116 14.84 -5.45 6.08
C GLU A 116 15.48 -6.77 6.59
N GLU A 117 14.66 -7.78 6.92
CA GLU A 117 15.12 -9.01 7.59
C GLU A 117 15.34 -10.20 6.62
N ILE A 118 14.60 -10.26 5.50
CA ILE A 118 14.66 -11.37 4.55
C ILE A 118 15.49 -10.96 3.34
N THR A 119 16.47 -11.80 3.00
CA THR A 119 17.32 -11.58 1.84
C THR A 119 16.56 -11.70 0.52
N GLU A 120 17.07 -11.09 -0.55
CA GLU A 120 16.37 -11.06 -1.85
C GLU A 120 16.17 -12.46 -2.44
N ASP A 121 17.13 -13.38 -2.23
CA ASP A 121 17.08 -14.77 -2.68
C ASP A 121 16.08 -15.65 -1.92
N GLU A 122 15.77 -15.32 -0.68
CA GLU A 122 14.75 -16.01 0.15
C GLU A 122 13.37 -15.35 0.03
N SER A 123 13.29 -14.19 -0.60
CA SER A 123 12.07 -13.36 -0.60
C SER A 123 10.99 -13.92 -1.51
N LEU A 124 9.76 -13.92 -1.00
CA LEU A 124 8.53 -14.13 -1.78
C LEU A 124 7.83 -12.83 -2.17
N TRP A 125 8.49 -11.70 -1.92
CA TRP A 125 8.03 -10.37 -2.35
C TRP A 125 8.42 -10.12 -3.81
N GLU A 126 7.47 -9.63 -4.61
CA GLU A 126 7.69 -9.27 -6.02
C GLU A 126 7.52 -7.76 -6.20
N GLY A 127 8.49 -7.11 -6.82
CA GLY A 127 8.47 -5.67 -7.09
C GLY A 127 8.99 -4.79 -5.95
N GLU A 128 8.47 -3.57 -5.84
CA GLU A 128 8.89 -2.56 -4.86
C GLU A 128 7.78 -2.25 -3.85
N CYS A 129 8.14 -1.85 -2.64
CA CYS A 129 7.16 -1.46 -1.63
C CYS A 129 6.92 0.05 -1.66
N PHE A 130 5.66 0.47 -1.90
CA PHE A 130 5.27 1.87 -1.81
C PHE A 130 5.44 2.39 -0.38
N VAL A 131 6.10 3.55 -0.24
CA VAL A 131 6.28 4.27 1.01
C VAL A 131 5.72 5.69 0.91
N PHE A 132 5.36 6.27 2.06
CA PHE A 132 4.70 7.58 2.13
C PHE A 132 5.69 8.72 2.43
N ASP A 133 6.96 8.51 2.14
CA ASP A 133 8.02 9.51 2.26
C ASP A 133 8.56 9.96 0.88
N ASP A 134 9.65 10.72 0.87
CA ASP A 134 10.21 11.30 -0.36
C ASP A 134 10.80 10.25 -1.33
N ARG A 135 11.05 9.02 -0.88
CA ARG A 135 11.56 7.91 -1.70
C ARG A 135 10.52 7.28 -2.61
N VAL A 136 9.23 7.44 -2.29
CA VAL A 136 8.07 6.88 -3.01
C VAL A 136 7.98 5.35 -2.96
N SER A 137 9.08 4.64 -3.20
CA SER A 137 9.18 3.18 -3.10
C SER A 137 10.53 2.74 -2.55
N VAL A 138 10.57 1.53 -1.99
CA VAL A 138 11.80 0.89 -1.52
C VAL A 138 11.88 -0.55 -2.02
N LYS A 139 13.10 -1.05 -2.17
CA LYS A 139 13.49 -2.43 -2.47
C LYS A 139 13.93 -3.16 -1.21
N HIS A 140 14.55 -4.34 -1.37
CA HIS A 140 15.25 -5.02 -0.28
C HIS A 140 16.32 -4.12 0.34
N ASP A 141 16.65 -4.39 1.60
CA ASP A 141 17.52 -3.53 2.45
C ASP A 141 17.01 -2.10 2.60
N LEU A 142 15.71 -1.86 2.32
CA LEU A 142 15.07 -0.55 2.35
C LEU A 142 15.77 0.50 1.47
N SER A 143 16.55 0.05 0.47
CA SER A 143 17.16 0.92 -0.54
C SER A 143 16.08 1.65 -1.36
N GLU A 144 16.40 2.86 -1.83
CA GLU A 144 15.49 3.66 -2.65
C GLU A 144 15.09 2.91 -3.92
N GLY A 145 13.79 2.93 -4.22
CA GLY A 145 13.22 2.28 -5.39
C GLY A 145 13.37 3.11 -6.67
N SER A 146 12.69 2.64 -7.72
CA SER A 146 12.77 3.24 -9.06
C SER A 146 11.58 4.13 -9.42
N TYR A 147 10.56 4.20 -8.54
CA TYR A 147 9.34 4.97 -8.81
C TYR A 147 9.44 6.40 -8.33
N ASP A 148 8.87 7.32 -9.12
CA ASP A 148 8.55 8.69 -8.70
C ASP A 148 7.06 8.85 -8.40
N LEU A 149 6.69 9.98 -7.80
CA LEU A 149 5.30 10.29 -7.48
C LEU A 149 4.69 11.27 -8.48
N CYS A 150 3.56 10.92 -9.07
CA CYS A 150 2.76 11.90 -9.81
C CYS A 150 2.09 12.88 -8.83
N HIS A 151 2.55 14.12 -8.79
CA HIS A 151 1.97 15.16 -7.92
C HIS A 151 0.55 15.62 -8.32
N GLY A 152 0.01 15.12 -9.45
CA GLY A 152 -1.38 15.35 -9.86
C GLY A 152 -2.37 14.36 -9.27
N CYS A 153 -2.01 13.06 -9.16
CA CYS A 153 -2.91 12.01 -8.67
C CYS A 153 -2.34 11.16 -7.53
N ARG A 154 -1.07 11.32 -7.19
CA ARG A 154 -0.38 10.54 -6.15
C ARG A 154 -0.12 9.06 -6.50
N MET A 155 -0.25 8.69 -7.78
CA MET A 155 0.16 7.38 -8.27
C MET A 155 1.67 7.31 -8.39
N PRO A 156 2.30 6.16 -8.08
CA PRO A 156 3.68 5.89 -8.47
C PRO A 156 3.79 5.88 -10.00
N ILE A 157 4.88 6.39 -10.52
CA ILE A 157 5.15 6.48 -11.95
C ILE A 157 6.58 6.05 -12.25
N THR A 158 6.76 5.40 -13.38
CA THR A 158 8.06 4.97 -13.91
C THR A 158 8.71 6.05 -14.78
N ASP A 159 9.97 5.85 -15.15
CA ASP A 159 10.63 6.68 -16.17
C ASP A 159 9.93 6.55 -17.53
N ALA A 160 9.42 5.38 -17.87
CA ALA A 160 8.61 5.18 -19.08
C ALA A 160 7.32 6.03 -19.06
N ASP A 161 6.64 6.16 -17.94
CA ASP A 161 5.48 7.05 -17.79
C ASP A 161 5.83 8.51 -18.02
N LYS A 162 7.05 8.92 -17.64
CA LYS A 162 7.54 10.31 -17.84
C LYS A 162 7.85 10.64 -19.30
N THR A 163 8.08 9.62 -20.15
CA THR A 163 8.27 9.83 -21.60
C THR A 163 6.95 9.99 -22.36
N SER A 164 5.82 9.68 -21.73
CA SER A 164 4.50 9.80 -22.34
C SER A 164 4.11 11.24 -22.64
N SER A 165 3.43 11.48 -23.76
CA SER A 165 2.80 12.78 -24.10
C SER A 165 1.75 13.25 -23.08
N HIS A 166 1.25 12.33 -22.24
CA HIS A 166 0.31 12.61 -21.15
C HIS A 166 1.01 13.05 -19.86
N TYR A 167 2.33 12.96 -19.80
CA TYR A 167 3.09 13.40 -18.64
C TYR A 167 3.41 14.89 -18.71
N VAL A 168 2.97 15.62 -17.70
CA VAL A 168 3.38 16.99 -17.44
C VAL A 168 3.77 17.11 -15.99
N LYS A 169 5.05 17.41 -15.72
CA LYS A 169 5.62 17.47 -14.36
C LYS A 169 4.73 18.30 -13.43
N GLY A 170 4.38 17.71 -12.31
CA GLY A 170 3.54 18.34 -11.29
C GLY A 170 2.06 18.46 -11.65
N VAL A 171 1.63 18.06 -12.84
CA VAL A 171 0.27 18.29 -13.37
C VAL A 171 -0.46 16.97 -13.66
N SER A 172 0.11 16.11 -14.48
CA SER A 172 -0.53 14.88 -14.94
C SER A 172 0.48 13.77 -15.26
N CYS A 173 0.00 12.54 -15.29
CA CYS A 173 0.69 11.36 -15.81
C CYS A 173 -0.30 10.51 -16.63
N PRO A 174 0.14 9.43 -17.31
CA PRO A 174 -0.77 8.55 -18.06
C PRO A 174 -2.01 8.08 -17.28
N HIS A 175 -1.86 7.81 -15.97
CA HIS A 175 -2.96 7.35 -15.12
C HIS A 175 -4.04 8.41 -14.87
N CYS A 176 -3.72 9.69 -14.93
CA CYS A 176 -4.66 10.74 -14.55
C CYS A 176 -4.96 11.79 -15.64
N TYR A 177 -4.28 11.74 -16.76
CA TYR A 177 -4.41 12.74 -17.82
C TYR A 177 -5.85 12.89 -18.31
N SER A 178 -6.55 11.78 -18.58
CA SER A 178 -7.93 11.75 -19.05
C SER A 178 -8.97 11.97 -17.94
N VAL A 179 -8.60 11.70 -16.68
CA VAL A 179 -9.52 11.78 -15.53
C VAL A 179 -9.58 13.17 -14.92
N LYS A 180 -8.49 13.93 -15.01
CA LYS A 180 -8.41 15.30 -14.44
C LYS A 180 -9.02 16.33 -15.38
N THR A 181 -9.91 17.16 -14.83
CA THR A 181 -10.51 18.29 -15.57
C THR A 181 -9.46 19.35 -15.91
N GLU A 182 -9.69 20.15 -16.95
CA GLU A 182 -8.77 21.24 -17.30
C GLU A 182 -8.64 22.29 -16.17
N ARG A 183 -9.69 22.53 -15.40
CA ARG A 183 -9.64 23.37 -14.20
C ARG A 183 -8.68 22.81 -13.14
N GLN A 184 -8.68 21.50 -12.91
CA GLN A 184 -7.74 20.85 -11.99
C GLN A 184 -6.30 20.95 -12.52
N LYS A 185 -6.08 20.66 -13.79
CA LYS A 185 -4.77 20.76 -14.44
C LYS A 185 -4.22 22.18 -14.40
N ALA A 186 -5.05 23.20 -14.67
CA ALA A 186 -4.66 24.61 -14.57
C ALA A 186 -4.19 24.97 -13.14
N ARG A 187 -4.91 24.51 -12.13
CA ARG A 187 -4.53 24.71 -10.72
C ARG A 187 -3.20 24.01 -10.38
N TYR A 188 -2.97 22.82 -10.92
CA TYR A 188 -1.71 22.09 -10.72
C TYR A 188 -0.54 22.78 -11.44
N ARG A 189 -0.74 23.32 -12.65
CA ARG A 189 0.26 24.15 -13.37
C ARG A 189 0.66 25.38 -12.55
N SER A 190 -0.32 26.08 -11.98
CA SER A 190 -0.06 27.24 -11.11
C SER A 190 0.77 26.88 -9.89
N ARG A 191 0.44 25.77 -9.22
CA ARG A 191 1.23 25.24 -8.09
C ARG A 191 2.65 24.90 -8.52
N GLN A 192 2.81 24.17 -9.63
CA GLN A 192 4.13 23.78 -10.13
C GLN A 192 4.98 25.01 -10.46
N LYS A 193 4.40 26.02 -11.10
CA LYS A 193 5.09 27.29 -11.38
C LYS A 193 5.60 27.96 -10.10
N GLN A 194 4.82 27.96 -9.01
CA GLN A 194 5.27 28.51 -7.73
C GLN A 194 6.41 27.71 -7.10
N ILE A 195 6.37 26.39 -7.22
CA ILE A 195 7.46 25.51 -6.77
C ILE A 195 8.75 25.83 -7.55
N ASP A 196 8.66 25.97 -8.86
CA ASP A 196 9.83 26.23 -9.71
C ASP A 196 10.41 27.64 -9.46
N LEU A 197 9.58 28.64 -9.26
CA LEU A 197 10.01 30.00 -8.87
C LEU A 197 10.68 30.01 -7.49
N ALA A 198 10.16 29.28 -6.52
CA ALA A 198 10.77 29.16 -5.20
C ALA A 198 12.15 28.48 -5.28
N LYS A 199 12.27 27.40 -6.07
CA LYS A 199 13.56 26.76 -6.34
C LYS A 199 14.59 27.72 -6.97
N GLN A 200 14.19 28.48 -7.99
CA GLN A 200 15.07 29.48 -8.63
C GLN A 200 15.56 30.56 -7.65
N ARG A 201 14.73 30.91 -6.67
CA ARG A 201 15.07 31.88 -5.61
C ARG A 201 15.78 31.28 -4.43
N HIS A 202 16.12 29.97 -4.45
CA HIS A 202 16.65 29.22 -3.32
C HIS A 202 15.77 29.30 -2.05
N GLN A 203 14.45 29.49 -2.25
CA GLN A 203 13.44 29.56 -1.19
C GLN A 203 12.60 28.29 -1.14
N ARG A 204 12.09 27.94 0.05
CA ARG A 204 11.10 26.88 0.17
C ARG A 204 9.72 27.36 -0.30
N HIS A 205 9.03 26.52 -1.06
CA HIS A 205 7.66 26.81 -1.51
C HIS A 205 6.62 26.72 -0.38
N LEU A 206 6.84 25.86 0.60
CA LEU A 206 6.02 25.67 1.81
C LEU A 206 6.92 25.87 3.02
N GLY A 207 6.38 26.48 4.07
CA GLY A 207 7.06 26.98 5.26
C GLY A 207 8.12 26.07 5.91
N PRO A 208 8.79 26.50 6.99
CA PRO A 208 9.85 25.73 7.61
C PRO A 208 9.31 24.36 8.06
N ARG A 209 10.13 23.30 7.91
CA ARG A 209 9.85 22.05 8.61
C ARG A 209 9.87 22.39 10.10
N THR A 210 8.77 22.19 10.79
CA THR A 210 8.81 22.05 12.25
C THR A 210 9.66 20.82 12.53
N ASN A 211 10.79 21.01 13.20
CA ASN A 211 11.63 19.93 13.70
C ASN A 211 10.85 19.08 14.70
#